data_3be59d6571dce68e61dab914016ceffe
#
_entry.id   3be59d6571dce68e61dab914016ceffe
#
_cell.length_a   1.000
_cell.length_b   1.000
_cell.length_c   1.000
_cell.angle_alpha   90.00
_cell.angle_beta   90.00
_cell.angle_gamma   90.00
#
_symmetry.space_group_name_H-M   'P 1'
#
loop_
_entity.id
_entity.type
_entity.pdbx_description
1 polymer ?
#
loop_
_entity_poly.entity_id
_entity_poly.type
_entity_poly.pdbx_seq_one_letter_code
_entity_poly.pdbx_strand_id
1 'polypeptide(L)'
;MAAADVTHLSQRSYLTLSGGERQRVHLARVLAQVWEVGEGGCLLLDEPTASLDLAHQRLIMQQARAMASRGLSVLVVLHDLNLAAAFADRVLLLHEGRLDALGTPWQVLQADHIERVFGVAVQVQRHPQHDCPLVIL
;
A
#
# COMPACT_ATOMS: atom_id res chain seq x y z
N MET A 1 4.42 -14.88 -11.02
CA MET A 1 3.17 -14.62 -11.78
C MET A 1 1.94 -14.88 -10.92
N ALA A 2 1.83 -15.99 -10.21
CA ALA A 2 0.69 -16.27 -9.33
C ALA A 2 0.50 -15.20 -8.23
N ALA A 3 1.58 -14.72 -7.61
CA ALA A 3 1.55 -13.70 -6.55
C ALA A 3 0.91 -12.36 -6.97
N ALA A 4 0.88 -12.02 -8.24
CA ALA A 4 0.26 -10.80 -8.78
C ALA A 4 -0.99 -11.11 -9.63
N ASP A 5 -1.50 -12.34 -9.59
CA ASP A 5 -2.65 -12.80 -10.39
C ASP A 5 -2.55 -12.45 -11.88
N VAL A 6 -1.41 -12.75 -12.51
CA VAL A 6 -1.16 -12.45 -13.93
C VAL A 6 -0.85 -13.69 -14.76
N THR A 7 -1.01 -14.89 -14.21
CA THR A 7 -0.68 -16.14 -14.94
C THR A 7 -1.51 -16.30 -16.20
N HIS A 8 -2.79 -15.93 -16.16
CA HIS A 8 -3.73 -15.97 -17.30
C HIS A 8 -3.40 -14.94 -18.39
N LEU A 9 -2.52 -13.97 -18.09
CA LEU A 9 -2.09 -12.93 -19.03
C LEU A 9 -0.78 -13.29 -19.78
N SER A 10 -0.14 -14.42 -19.44
CA SER A 10 1.21 -14.78 -19.90
C SER A 10 1.38 -14.82 -21.42
N GLN A 11 0.30 -15.11 -22.16
CA GLN A 11 0.29 -15.19 -23.63
C GLN A 11 -0.31 -13.96 -24.31
N ARG A 12 -0.71 -12.95 -23.54
CA ARG A 12 -1.33 -11.73 -24.09
C ARG A 12 -0.29 -10.64 -24.33
N SER A 13 -0.47 -9.87 -25.41
CA SER A 13 0.34 -8.68 -25.65
C SER A 13 0.05 -7.62 -24.58
N TYR A 14 1.11 -7.03 -24.01
CA TYR A 14 1.00 -5.96 -23.04
C TYR A 14 0.15 -4.77 -23.52
N LEU A 15 0.18 -4.48 -24.82
CA LEU A 15 -0.57 -3.38 -25.44
C LEU A 15 -2.09 -3.62 -25.40
N THR A 16 -2.53 -4.88 -25.31
CA THR A 16 -3.96 -5.24 -25.29
C THR A 16 -4.53 -5.35 -23.88
N LEU A 17 -3.70 -5.14 -22.85
CA LEU A 17 -4.11 -5.23 -21.46
C LEU A 17 -4.84 -3.98 -21.02
N SER A 18 -5.84 -4.15 -20.16
CA SER A 18 -6.49 -3.06 -19.42
C SER A 18 -5.52 -2.36 -18.48
N GLY A 19 -5.88 -1.17 -17.97
CA GLY A 19 -5.04 -0.43 -17.03
C GLY A 19 -4.69 -1.24 -15.77
N GLY A 20 -5.68 -1.90 -15.17
CA GLY A 20 -5.47 -2.76 -13.99
C GLY A 20 -4.62 -4.01 -14.31
N GLU A 21 -4.82 -4.65 -15.47
CA GLU A 21 -3.98 -5.78 -15.90
C GLU A 21 -2.52 -5.35 -16.09
N ARG A 22 -2.27 -4.19 -16.71
CA ARG A 22 -0.91 -3.62 -16.85
C ARG A 22 -0.25 -3.37 -15.50
N GLN A 23 -1.00 -2.82 -14.55
CA GLN A 23 -0.48 -2.55 -13.21
C GLN A 23 -0.11 -3.83 -12.47
N ARG A 24 -0.93 -4.89 -12.57
CA ARG A 24 -0.59 -6.21 -12.02
C ARG A 24 0.63 -6.83 -12.69
N VAL A 25 0.77 -6.71 -14.01
CA VAL A 25 1.96 -7.17 -14.73
C VAL A 25 3.20 -6.38 -14.29
N HIS A 26 3.06 -5.07 -14.08
CA HIS A 26 4.15 -4.24 -13.55
C HIS A 26 4.55 -4.70 -12.14
N LEU A 27 3.59 -4.92 -11.24
CA LEU A 27 3.85 -5.49 -9.91
C LEU A 27 4.57 -6.84 -10.01
N ALA A 28 4.12 -7.75 -10.90
CA ALA A 28 4.78 -9.04 -11.09
C ALA A 28 6.25 -8.89 -11.49
N ARG A 29 6.58 -7.91 -12.33
CA ARG A 29 7.96 -7.59 -12.72
C ARG A 29 8.78 -7.09 -11.54
N VAL A 30 8.23 -6.17 -10.75
CA VAL A 30 8.88 -5.62 -9.56
C VAL A 30 9.14 -6.73 -8.55
N LEU A 31 8.13 -7.56 -8.25
CA LEU A 31 8.28 -8.69 -7.34
C LEU A 31 9.34 -9.68 -7.83
N ALA A 32 9.42 -9.94 -9.14
CA ALA A 32 10.45 -10.82 -9.69
C ALA A 32 11.87 -10.29 -9.47
N GLN A 33 12.06 -8.97 -9.52
CA GLN A 33 13.36 -8.34 -9.29
C GLN A 33 13.83 -8.47 -7.83
N VAL A 34 12.88 -8.42 -6.88
CA VAL A 34 13.19 -8.49 -5.43
C VAL A 34 12.99 -9.88 -4.84
N TRP A 35 12.56 -10.86 -5.66
CA TRP A 35 12.18 -12.18 -5.18
C TRP A 35 13.31 -12.94 -4.49
N GLU A 36 14.53 -12.80 -4.98
CA GLU A 36 15.74 -13.42 -4.44
C GLU A 36 16.53 -12.48 -3.52
N VAL A 37 16.09 -11.23 -3.37
CA VAL A 37 16.71 -10.29 -2.45
C VAL A 37 16.33 -10.69 -1.03
N GLY A 38 17.33 -11.00 -0.23
CA GLY A 38 17.14 -11.37 1.18
C GLY A 38 17.06 -10.15 2.10
N GLU A 39 17.42 -10.36 3.37
CA GLU A 39 17.47 -9.31 4.38
C GLU A 39 18.31 -8.11 3.92
N GLY A 40 17.85 -6.91 4.24
CA GLY A 40 18.49 -5.64 3.86
C GLY A 40 18.09 -5.07 2.50
N GLY A 41 17.25 -5.79 1.73
CA GLY A 41 16.65 -5.23 0.51
C GLY A 41 15.58 -4.18 0.83
N CYS A 42 15.34 -3.27 -0.13
CA CYS A 42 14.29 -2.25 -0.04
C CYS A 42 13.37 -2.31 -1.27
N LEU A 43 12.07 -2.29 -1.02
CA LEU A 43 11.02 -2.20 -2.03
C LEU A 43 10.26 -0.89 -1.86
N LEU A 44 10.28 -0.05 -2.89
CA LEU A 44 9.52 1.20 -2.95
C LEU A 44 8.37 1.03 -3.94
N LEU A 45 7.15 1.25 -3.48
CA LEU A 45 5.93 1.23 -4.27
C LEU A 45 5.25 2.60 -4.20
N ASP A 46 5.16 3.26 -5.34
CA ASP A 46 4.50 4.57 -5.45
C ASP A 46 3.10 4.39 -6.03
N GLU A 47 2.08 4.67 -5.22
CA GLU A 47 0.65 4.54 -5.52
C GLU A 47 0.26 3.20 -6.21
N PRO A 48 0.71 2.04 -5.71
CA PRO A 48 0.54 0.78 -6.42
C PRO A 48 -0.92 0.32 -6.50
N THR A 49 -1.81 0.97 -5.77
CA THR A 49 -3.25 0.64 -5.69
C THR A 49 -4.14 1.56 -6.52
N ALA A 50 -3.57 2.60 -7.15
CA ALA A 50 -4.33 3.53 -7.98
C ALA A 50 -5.04 2.79 -9.13
N SER A 51 -6.30 3.17 -9.40
CA SER A 51 -7.13 2.60 -10.48
C SER A 51 -7.40 1.09 -10.40
N LEU A 52 -7.20 0.47 -9.23
CA LEU A 52 -7.54 -0.94 -8.98
C LEU A 52 -8.83 -1.07 -8.19
N ASP A 53 -9.54 -2.18 -8.43
CA ASP A 53 -10.64 -2.58 -7.56
C ASP A 53 -10.14 -3.08 -6.19
N LEU A 54 -11.04 -3.16 -5.22
CA LEU A 54 -10.73 -3.50 -3.83
C LEU A 54 -10.01 -4.84 -3.67
N ALA A 55 -10.36 -5.84 -4.49
CA ALA A 55 -9.74 -7.17 -4.42
C ALA A 55 -8.26 -7.10 -4.83
N HIS A 56 -7.97 -6.37 -5.90
CA HIS A 56 -6.60 -6.19 -6.39
C HIS A 56 -5.77 -5.26 -5.51
N GLN A 57 -6.37 -4.19 -4.94
CA GLN A 57 -5.71 -3.35 -3.93
C GLN A 57 -5.24 -4.20 -2.74
N ARG A 58 -6.14 -5.04 -2.22
CA ARG A 58 -5.83 -5.95 -1.11
C ARG A 58 -4.73 -6.95 -1.49
N LEU A 59 -4.77 -7.52 -2.68
CA LEU A 59 -3.74 -8.44 -3.17
C LEU A 59 -2.36 -7.79 -3.16
N ILE A 60 -2.23 -6.57 -3.69
CA ILE A 60 -0.97 -5.82 -3.72
C ILE A 60 -0.43 -5.60 -2.30
N MET A 61 -1.28 -5.15 -1.40
CA MET A 61 -0.87 -4.89 -0.01
C MET A 61 -0.47 -6.16 0.72
N GLN A 62 -1.14 -7.28 0.46
CA GLN A 62 -0.75 -8.58 0.99
C GLN A 62 0.63 -9.03 0.46
N GLN A 63 0.93 -8.79 -0.83
CA GLN A 63 2.25 -9.08 -1.38
C GLN A 63 3.33 -8.18 -0.78
N ALA A 64 3.07 -6.89 -0.62
CA ALA A 64 3.97 -5.96 0.05
C ALA A 64 4.30 -6.44 1.48
N ARG A 65 3.28 -6.84 2.24
CA ARG A 65 3.47 -7.39 3.59
C ARG A 65 4.21 -8.73 3.59
N ALA A 66 3.95 -9.60 2.62
CA ALA A 66 4.70 -10.86 2.46
C ALA A 66 6.19 -10.61 2.18
N MET A 67 6.53 -9.58 1.40
CA MET A 67 7.93 -9.19 1.19
C MET A 67 8.56 -8.65 2.47
N ALA A 68 7.85 -7.80 3.24
CA ALA A 68 8.31 -7.32 4.53
C ALA A 68 8.58 -8.48 5.51
N SER A 69 7.70 -9.48 5.56
CA SER A 69 7.88 -10.68 6.39
C SER A 69 9.08 -11.55 5.98
N ARG A 70 9.60 -11.36 4.78
CA ARG A 70 10.83 -12.00 4.30
C ARG A 70 12.11 -11.19 4.58
N GLY A 71 11.99 -10.08 5.31
CA GLY A 71 13.11 -9.25 5.72
C GLY A 71 13.42 -8.06 4.80
N LEU A 72 12.56 -7.75 3.82
CA LEU A 72 12.71 -6.53 3.03
C LEU A 72 12.14 -5.32 3.80
N SER A 73 12.78 -4.18 3.67
CA SER A 73 12.18 -2.90 4.02
C SER A 73 11.20 -2.49 2.90
N VAL A 74 9.92 -2.35 3.22
CA VAL A 74 8.90 -1.99 2.22
C VAL A 74 8.34 -0.61 2.55
N LEU A 75 8.46 0.31 1.59
CA LEU A 75 7.85 1.63 1.65
C LEU A 75 6.78 1.73 0.56
N VAL A 76 5.55 2.09 0.98
CA VAL A 76 4.41 2.23 0.06
C VAL A 76 3.82 3.62 0.21
N VAL A 77 3.68 4.34 -0.89
CA VAL A 77 2.94 5.61 -0.95
C VAL A 77 1.48 5.31 -1.24
N LEU A 78 0.58 5.81 -0.40
CA LEU A 78 -0.87 5.56 -0.50
C LEU A 78 -1.65 6.85 -0.27
N HIS A 79 -2.80 6.97 -0.93
CA HIS A 79 -3.81 8.00 -0.65
C HIS A 79 -4.91 7.51 0.30
N ASP A 80 -5.15 6.20 0.36
CA ASP A 80 -6.16 5.61 1.23
C ASP A 80 -5.60 5.39 2.65
N LEU A 81 -6.07 6.23 3.59
CA LEU A 81 -5.66 6.19 4.99
C LEU A 81 -6.08 4.88 5.68
N ASN A 82 -7.23 4.32 5.32
CA ASN A 82 -7.72 3.08 5.91
C ASN A 82 -6.92 1.87 5.40
N LEU A 83 -6.51 1.91 4.14
CA LEU A 83 -5.62 0.89 3.58
C LEU A 83 -4.24 0.96 4.25
N ALA A 84 -3.70 2.17 4.45
CA ALA A 84 -2.46 2.37 5.19
C ALA A 84 -2.58 1.86 6.64
N ALA A 85 -3.69 2.20 7.33
CA ALA A 85 -3.95 1.75 8.69
C ALA A 85 -3.98 0.23 8.83
N ALA A 86 -4.58 -0.45 7.85
CA ALA A 86 -4.77 -1.91 7.90
C ALA A 86 -3.50 -2.71 7.62
N PHE A 87 -2.54 -2.15 6.87
CA PHE A 87 -1.39 -2.90 6.38
C PHE A 87 -0.02 -2.44 6.90
N ALA A 88 0.12 -1.17 7.31
CA ALA A 88 1.40 -0.63 7.71
C ALA A 88 1.73 -0.93 9.18
N ASP A 89 3.00 -1.26 9.45
CA ASP A 89 3.53 -1.30 10.81
C ASP A 89 3.82 0.13 11.31
N ARG A 90 4.24 1.00 10.40
CA ARG A 90 4.46 2.43 10.66
C ARG A 90 3.91 3.27 9.51
N VAL A 91 3.39 4.42 9.85
CA VAL A 91 2.90 5.44 8.92
C VAL A 91 3.79 6.66 9.03
N LEU A 92 4.15 7.21 7.89
CA LEU A 92 4.84 8.47 7.73
C LEU A 92 3.86 9.43 7.04
N LEU A 93 3.55 10.54 7.69
CA LEU A 93 2.66 11.56 7.16
C LEU A 93 3.50 12.76 6.70
N LEU A 94 3.33 13.13 5.43
CA LEU A 94 4.00 14.28 4.83
C LEU A 94 3.00 15.41 4.59
N HIS A 95 3.43 16.62 4.89
CA HIS A 95 2.69 17.86 4.59
C HIS A 95 3.66 18.91 4.02
N GLU A 96 3.34 19.48 2.88
CA GLU A 96 4.17 20.49 2.19
C GLU A 96 5.66 20.10 2.06
N GLY A 97 5.92 18.82 1.74
CA GLY A 97 7.28 18.30 1.58
C GLY A 97 8.05 18.11 2.88
N ARG A 98 7.39 18.19 4.04
CA ARG A 98 7.99 18.01 5.37
C ARG A 98 7.34 16.85 6.11
N LEU A 99 8.09 16.23 7.00
CA LEU A 99 7.58 15.23 7.91
C LEU A 99 6.65 15.89 8.93
N ASP A 100 5.37 15.55 8.92
CA ASP A 100 4.39 15.97 9.92
C ASP A 100 4.34 14.98 11.09
N ALA A 101 4.21 13.69 10.82
CA ALA A 101 4.16 12.65 11.83
C ALA A 101 4.78 11.34 11.36
N LEU A 102 5.36 10.59 12.31
CA LEU A 102 5.90 9.24 12.07
C LEU A 102 5.64 8.36 13.30
N GLY A 103 4.97 7.23 13.11
CA GLY A 103 4.63 6.34 14.21
C GLY A 103 3.81 5.13 13.76
N THR A 104 3.17 4.46 14.71
CA THR A 104 2.17 3.44 14.41
C THR A 104 0.93 4.08 13.77
N PRO A 105 0.08 3.32 13.07
CA PRO A 105 -1.18 3.86 12.55
C PRO A 105 -2.00 4.61 13.61
N TRP A 106 -2.09 4.08 14.84
CA TRP A 106 -2.79 4.73 15.95
C TRP A 106 -2.17 6.07 16.38
N GLN A 107 -0.85 6.21 16.30
CA GLN A 107 -0.16 7.45 16.69
C GLN A 107 -0.28 8.53 15.63
N VAL A 108 -0.34 8.16 14.36
CA VAL A 108 -0.28 9.10 13.24
C VAL A 108 -1.66 9.45 12.70
N LEU A 109 -2.56 8.49 12.55
CA LEU A 109 -3.89 8.71 11.98
C LEU A 109 -4.87 9.20 13.05
N GLN A 110 -4.56 10.35 13.63
CA GLN A 110 -5.41 11.08 14.57
C GLN A 110 -6.21 12.16 13.83
N ALA A 111 -7.39 12.52 14.32
CA ALA A 111 -8.29 13.46 13.66
C ALA A 111 -7.63 14.83 13.42
N ASP A 112 -6.89 15.35 14.40
CA ASP A 112 -6.17 16.62 14.32
C ASP A 112 -5.01 16.60 13.29
N HIS A 113 -4.28 15.49 13.18
CA HIS A 113 -3.25 15.34 12.16
C HIS A 113 -3.86 15.31 10.75
N ILE A 114 -4.94 14.55 10.59
CA ILE A 114 -5.62 14.42 9.28
C ILE A 114 -6.23 15.76 8.87
N GLU A 115 -6.91 16.45 9.78
CA GLU A 115 -7.48 17.78 9.51
C GLU A 115 -6.39 18.78 9.12
N ARG A 116 -5.27 18.81 9.84
CA ARG A 116 -4.14 19.71 9.54
C ARG A 116 -3.52 19.43 8.16
N VAL A 117 -3.35 18.17 7.80
CA VAL A 117 -2.62 17.78 6.58
C VAL A 117 -3.53 17.78 5.35
N PHE A 118 -4.76 17.29 5.48
CA PHE A 118 -5.70 17.13 4.36
C PHE A 118 -6.80 18.21 4.32
N GLY A 119 -6.93 19.05 5.36
CA GLY A 119 -7.94 20.10 5.43
C GLY A 119 -9.36 19.57 5.60
N VAL A 120 -9.54 18.36 6.10
CA VAL A 120 -10.84 17.69 6.23
C VAL A 120 -11.02 17.18 7.65
N ALA A 121 -12.11 17.57 8.30
CA ALA A 121 -12.49 17.05 9.60
C ALA A 121 -12.97 15.60 9.47
N VAL A 122 -12.43 14.71 10.30
CA VAL A 122 -12.74 13.28 10.29
C VAL A 122 -13.04 12.77 11.68
N GLN A 123 -13.70 11.62 11.75
CA GLN A 123 -13.77 10.81 12.96
C GLN A 123 -12.81 9.63 12.86
N VAL A 124 -12.11 9.33 13.94
CA VAL A 124 -11.22 8.17 14.03
C VAL A 124 -11.75 7.24 15.10
N GLN A 125 -12.04 6.00 14.69
CA GLN A 125 -12.58 4.95 15.54
C GLN A 125 -11.72 3.69 15.46
N ARG A 126 -11.93 2.75 16.37
CA ARG A 126 -11.31 1.43 16.24
C ARG A 126 -12.01 0.64 15.12
N HIS A 127 -11.21 0.03 14.24
CA HIS A 127 -11.75 -0.85 13.21
C HIS A 127 -12.44 -2.08 13.85
N PRO A 128 -13.66 -2.46 13.42
CA PRO A 128 -14.46 -3.51 14.10
C PRO A 128 -13.84 -4.91 14.03
N GLN A 129 -12.96 -5.18 13.05
CA GLN A 129 -12.39 -6.51 12.81
C GLN A 129 -10.85 -6.55 12.92
N HIS A 130 -10.19 -5.39 12.99
CA HIS A 130 -8.73 -5.29 12.99
C HIS A 130 -8.25 -4.36 14.09
N ASP A 131 -7.04 -4.58 14.60
CA ASP A 131 -6.45 -3.67 15.58
C ASP A 131 -5.74 -2.49 14.89
N CYS A 132 -6.54 -1.67 14.24
CA CYS A 132 -6.08 -0.46 13.56
C CYS A 132 -7.14 0.64 13.65
N PRO A 133 -6.78 1.92 13.47
CA PRO A 133 -7.75 3.00 13.34
C PRO A 133 -8.55 2.88 12.04
N LEU A 134 -9.81 3.32 12.09
CA LEU A 134 -10.70 3.51 10.97
C LEU A 134 -11.02 5.01 10.85
N VAL A 135 -10.64 5.61 9.74
CA VAL A 135 -10.91 7.01 9.42
C VAL A 135 -12.26 7.10 8.70
N ILE A 136 -13.14 7.92 9.20
CA ILE A 136 -14.51 8.15 8.68
C ILE A 136 -14.65 9.63 8.32
N LEU A 137 -15.01 9.90 7.06
CA LEU A 137 -15.31 11.22 6.52
C LEU A 137 -16.74 11.64 6.88
#